data_277bfba7320b7840e59d3fdfe1806419
#
_entry.id   277bfba7320b7840e59d3fdfe1806419
#
_cell.length_a   1.000
_cell.length_b   1.000
_cell.length_c   1.000
_cell.angle_alpha   90.00
_cell.angle_beta   90.00
_cell.angle_gamma   90.00
#
_symmetry.space_group_name_H-M   'P 1'
#
loop_
_entity.id
_entity.type
_entity.pdbx_description
1 polymer ?
#
loop_
_entity_poly.entity_id
_entity_poly.type
_entity_poly.pdbx_seq_one_letter_code
_entity_poly.pdbx_strand_id
1 'polypeptide(L)'
;MGATLRELSWQGRPLISGFGRRDLPFGYQGAVLAPWPNRLANGRYRFGDKELQVPLTEPERLNALHGLVAFAPWKVTTTEPESVTLTHRIWPQRGYPHLLDLTAHYRLGEHGLTFTLTAVNAGDTAAPYGGSFHPYLVAGAGSVDDWTLQVTAERYLRVDPDRLLPVELAPVAQAGYDFRAPTSLAGVTVDHAFTDLDFDDAGAATLRLLGPNGRGVAMSWDRSCPWLQLCIPNEHNPTMNRKAVAVEPMTCPPDAFNSGVDLIVLPPGGTHELSLTISPLD
;
A
#
# COMPACT_ATOMS: atom_id res chain seq x y z
N MET A 1 -12.07 -11.61 -3.49
CA MET A 1 -12.14 -10.71 -2.34
C MET A 1 -11.08 -9.64 -2.49
N GLY A 2 -11.32 -8.40 -2.02
CA GLY A 2 -10.32 -7.32 -1.90
C GLY A 2 -9.74 -6.80 -3.22
N ALA A 3 -10.27 -7.15 -4.38
CA ALA A 3 -9.63 -6.95 -5.69
C ALA A 3 -8.16 -7.40 -5.71
N THR A 4 -7.81 -8.42 -4.98
CA THR A 4 -6.45 -8.79 -4.59
C THR A 4 -5.65 -9.35 -5.77
N LEU A 5 -4.45 -8.82 -6.00
CA LEU A 5 -3.44 -9.38 -6.89
C LEU A 5 -2.80 -10.60 -6.21
N ARG A 6 -3.16 -11.80 -6.68
CA ARG A 6 -2.75 -13.06 -6.06
C ARG A 6 -1.41 -13.60 -6.57
N GLU A 7 -1.14 -13.42 -7.84
CA GLU A 7 0.08 -13.87 -8.51
C GLU A 7 0.48 -12.87 -9.59
N LEU A 8 1.76 -12.64 -9.72
CA LEU A 8 2.39 -11.94 -10.84
C LEU A 8 3.76 -12.56 -11.08
N SER A 9 4.01 -12.97 -12.32
CA SER A 9 5.30 -13.53 -12.72
C SER A 9 5.73 -13.02 -14.09
N TRP A 10 7.03 -12.99 -14.31
CA TRP A 10 7.66 -12.64 -15.58
C TRP A 10 8.57 -13.78 -16.01
N GLN A 11 8.31 -14.38 -17.18
CA GLN A 11 9.08 -15.52 -17.70
C GLN A 11 9.27 -16.66 -16.67
N GLY A 12 8.21 -16.97 -15.92
CA GLY A 12 8.21 -17.99 -14.88
C GLY A 12 8.85 -17.57 -13.55
N ARG A 13 9.40 -16.36 -13.43
CA ARG A 13 9.96 -15.79 -12.20
C ARG A 13 8.88 -14.99 -11.47
N PRO A 14 8.55 -15.30 -10.21
CA PRO A 14 7.61 -14.49 -9.45
C PRO A 14 8.17 -13.08 -9.20
N LEU A 15 7.33 -12.07 -9.32
CA LEU A 15 7.60 -10.67 -8.98
C LEU A 15 6.98 -10.29 -7.64
N ILE A 16 5.95 -11.04 -7.21
CA ILE A 16 5.31 -10.89 -5.91
C ILE A 16 5.21 -12.22 -5.19
N SER A 17 5.12 -12.18 -3.87
CA SER A 17 4.75 -13.34 -3.05
C SER A 17 3.28 -13.64 -3.24
N GLY A 18 2.98 -14.78 -3.84
CA GLY A 18 1.63 -15.24 -4.11
C GLY A 18 1.06 -16.12 -2.99
N PHE A 19 -0.23 -16.46 -3.12
CA PHE A 19 -0.93 -17.40 -2.24
C PHE A 19 -1.96 -18.21 -3.02
N GLY A 20 -2.40 -19.35 -2.46
CA GLY A 20 -3.33 -20.25 -3.11
C GLY A 20 -4.73 -19.66 -3.26
N ARG A 21 -5.51 -20.13 -4.24
CA ARG A 21 -6.88 -19.63 -4.51
C ARG A 21 -7.85 -19.78 -3.33
N ARG A 22 -7.56 -20.68 -2.39
CA ARG A 22 -8.40 -20.97 -1.23
C ARG A 22 -7.79 -20.49 0.08
N ASP A 23 -6.61 -19.90 0.00
CA ASP A 23 -5.90 -19.41 1.18
C ASP A 23 -6.40 -18.01 1.53
N LEU A 24 -6.41 -17.70 2.81
CA LEU A 24 -6.56 -16.33 3.27
C LEU A 24 -5.26 -15.58 2.98
N PRO A 25 -5.30 -14.43 2.27
CA PRO A 25 -4.11 -13.63 2.06
C PRO A 25 -3.55 -13.21 3.42
N PHE A 26 -2.29 -13.57 3.67
CA PHE A 26 -1.62 -13.17 4.89
C PHE A 26 -1.24 -11.68 4.80
N GLY A 27 -1.41 -10.95 5.93
CA GLY A 27 -0.92 -9.56 6.00
C GLY A 27 -1.40 -8.68 4.85
N TYR A 28 -2.64 -8.83 4.40
CA TYR A 28 -3.23 -8.04 3.30
C TYR A 28 -2.52 -8.21 1.93
N GLN A 29 -1.80 -9.33 1.69
CA GLN A 29 -1.08 -9.56 0.43
C GLN A 29 -1.92 -9.20 -0.80
N GLY A 30 -1.41 -8.23 -1.61
CA GLY A 30 -2.00 -7.80 -2.85
C GLY A 30 -3.35 -7.10 -2.75
N ALA A 31 -3.80 -6.72 -1.55
CA ALA A 31 -5.11 -6.11 -1.34
C ALA A 31 -5.13 -4.63 -1.74
N VAL A 32 -6.30 -4.16 -2.13
CA VAL A 32 -6.61 -2.73 -2.24
C VAL A 32 -6.98 -2.19 -0.86
N LEU A 33 -6.38 -1.07 -0.49
CA LEU A 33 -6.59 -0.42 0.80
C LEU A 33 -7.35 0.90 0.60
N ALA A 34 -8.55 0.98 1.16
CA ALA A 34 -9.41 2.17 1.15
C ALA A 34 -10.50 2.04 2.23
N PRO A 35 -11.07 3.13 2.77
CA PRO A 35 -10.80 4.54 2.49
C PRO A 35 -9.67 5.15 3.30
N TRP A 36 -8.86 4.37 3.98
CA TRP A 36 -7.58 4.75 4.58
C TRP A 36 -6.58 3.61 4.44
N PRO A 37 -5.32 3.90 4.06
CA PRO A 37 -4.22 2.95 4.19
C PRO A 37 -3.71 2.95 5.63
N ASN A 38 -2.99 1.90 6.03
CA ASN A 38 -2.32 1.78 7.31
C ASN A 38 -3.27 1.96 8.51
N ARG A 39 -2.78 2.47 9.65
CA ARG A 39 -3.46 2.49 10.96
C ARG A 39 -4.28 3.76 11.17
N LEU A 40 -5.42 3.59 11.83
CA LEU A 40 -6.26 4.65 12.38
C LEU A 40 -6.38 4.40 13.89
N ALA A 41 -5.84 5.32 14.68
CA ALA A 41 -5.75 5.20 16.15
C ALA A 41 -7.12 5.02 16.80
N ASN A 42 -7.27 3.97 17.63
CA ASN A 42 -8.52 3.61 18.32
C ASN A 42 -9.73 3.39 17.39
N GLY A 43 -9.50 3.31 16.08
CA GLY A 43 -10.57 3.36 15.07
C GLY A 43 -11.40 4.65 15.14
N ARG A 44 -10.90 5.71 15.80
CA ARG A 44 -11.62 6.97 16.02
C ARG A 44 -11.01 8.11 15.22
N TYR A 45 -11.87 8.95 14.73
CA TYR A 45 -11.48 10.18 14.06
C TYR A 45 -12.60 11.23 14.13
N ARG A 46 -12.21 12.48 13.87
CA ARG A 46 -13.18 13.58 13.75
C ARG A 46 -13.22 14.06 12.30
N PHE A 47 -14.43 14.16 11.75
CA PHE A 47 -14.62 14.73 10.44
C PHE A 47 -15.79 15.75 10.47
N GLY A 48 -15.46 17.01 10.19
CA GLY A 48 -16.36 18.14 10.46
C GLY A 48 -16.64 18.26 11.96
N ASP A 49 -17.91 18.29 12.31
CA ASP A 49 -18.41 18.36 13.70
C ASP A 49 -18.67 16.98 14.34
N LYS A 50 -18.44 15.88 13.60
CA LYS A 50 -18.78 14.53 14.04
C LYS A 50 -17.55 13.76 14.52
N GLU A 51 -17.69 13.13 15.68
CA GLU A 51 -16.77 12.07 16.12
C GLU A 51 -17.30 10.72 15.59
N LEU A 52 -16.42 9.99 14.94
CA LEU A 52 -16.73 8.75 14.26
C LEU A 52 -15.83 7.63 14.77
N GLN A 53 -16.35 6.41 14.79
CA GLN A 53 -15.59 5.24 15.19
C GLN A 53 -15.93 4.04 14.32
N VAL A 54 -14.89 3.49 13.67
CA VAL A 54 -14.92 2.24 12.92
C VAL A 54 -14.50 1.07 13.81
N PRO A 55 -14.81 -0.19 13.45
CA PRO A 55 -14.35 -1.37 14.19
C PRO A 55 -12.82 -1.44 14.25
N LEU A 56 -12.29 -1.91 15.38
CA LEU A 56 -10.88 -2.26 15.52
C LEU A 56 -10.61 -3.57 14.77
N THR A 57 -9.70 -3.55 13.83
CA THR A 57 -9.28 -4.71 13.03
C THR A 57 -7.87 -5.20 13.40
N GLU A 58 -7.16 -4.44 14.21
CA GLU A 58 -5.90 -4.76 14.89
C GLU A 58 -6.09 -4.52 16.40
N PRO A 59 -6.91 -5.34 17.08
CA PRO A 59 -7.33 -5.09 18.48
C PRO A 59 -6.18 -5.12 19.47
N GLU A 60 -5.13 -5.90 19.22
CA GLU A 60 -3.93 -5.99 20.05
C GLU A 60 -3.16 -4.66 20.14
N ARG A 61 -3.31 -3.81 19.14
CA ARG A 61 -2.74 -2.44 19.08
C ARG A 61 -3.78 -1.35 19.19
N LEU A 62 -5.05 -1.71 19.39
CA LEU A 62 -6.19 -0.78 19.43
C LEU A 62 -6.29 0.10 18.17
N ASN A 63 -6.05 -0.46 16.99
CA ASN A 63 -6.13 0.26 15.72
C ASN A 63 -7.21 -0.32 14.80
N ALA A 64 -7.72 0.53 13.90
CA ALA A 64 -8.37 0.09 12.69
C ALA A 64 -7.36 0.13 11.54
N LEU A 65 -7.11 -1.01 10.90
CA LEU A 65 -6.03 -1.20 9.92
C LEU A 65 -6.60 -1.37 8.51
N HIS A 66 -6.03 -0.65 7.54
CA HIS A 66 -6.20 -0.82 6.09
C HIS A 66 -7.62 -0.68 5.54
N GLY A 67 -8.43 0.18 6.16
CA GLY A 67 -9.73 0.56 5.61
C GLY A 67 -10.80 -0.53 5.70
N LEU A 68 -11.68 -0.56 4.70
CA LEU A 68 -12.92 -1.34 4.74
C LEU A 68 -13.03 -2.36 3.60
N VAL A 69 -12.11 -2.34 2.62
CA VAL A 69 -12.33 -3.05 1.34
C VAL A 69 -11.36 -4.19 1.07
N ALA A 70 -10.32 -4.36 1.89
CA ALA A 70 -9.29 -5.39 1.69
C ALA A 70 -9.84 -6.81 1.68
N PHE A 71 -10.92 -7.08 2.42
CA PHE A 71 -11.62 -8.36 2.45
C PHE A 71 -13.07 -8.28 1.96
N ALA A 72 -13.46 -7.15 1.36
CA ALA A 72 -14.79 -6.98 0.79
C ALA A 72 -14.95 -7.73 -0.55
N PRO A 73 -16.18 -8.12 -0.94
CA PRO A 73 -16.44 -8.63 -2.27
C PRO A 73 -16.33 -7.49 -3.30
N TRP A 74 -15.57 -7.72 -4.37
CA TRP A 74 -15.50 -6.84 -5.53
C TRP A 74 -16.15 -7.53 -6.72
N LYS A 75 -16.84 -6.76 -7.55
CA LYS A 75 -17.49 -7.25 -8.77
C LYS A 75 -16.56 -7.04 -9.95
N VAL A 76 -16.27 -8.10 -10.70
CA VAL A 76 -15.63 -7.99 -12.01
C VAL A 76 -16.66 -7.38 -12.98
N THR A 77 -16.30 -6.25 -13.59
CA THR A 77 -17.18 -5.53 -14.53
C THR A 77 -16.73 -5.68 -15.97
N THR A 78 -15.40 -5.76 -16.19
CA THR A 78 -14.83 -5.96 -17.52
C THR A 78 -13.65 -6.91 -17.41
N THR A 79 -13.52 -7.78 -18.43
CA THR A 79 -12.36 -8.67 -18.59
C THR A 79 -11.97 -8.64 -20.07
N GLU A 80 -10.71 -8.32 -20.32
CA GLU A 80 -10.08 -8.32 -21.64
C GLU A 80 -8.82 -9.20 -21.58
N PRO A 81 -8.20 -9.55 -22.72
CA PRO A 81 -7.01 -10.41 -22.71
C PRO A 81 -5.88 -9.94 -21.80
N GLU A 82 -5.70 -8.63 -21.68
CA GLU A 82 -4.61 -7.99 -20.94
C GLU A 82 -5.09 -7.16 -19.75
N SER A 83 -6.39 -7.07 -19.50
CA SER A 83 -6.91 -6.23 -18.43
C SER A 83 -8.12 -6.81 -17.72
N VAL A 84 -8.30 -6.39 -16.48
CA VAL A 84 -9.50 -6.65 -15.69
C VAL A 84 -9.87 -5.42 -14.87
N THR A 85 -11.16 -5.10 -14.86
CA THR A 85 -11.72 -4.03 -14.04
C THR A 85 -12.65 -4.64 -12.99
N LEU A 86 -12.45 -4.23 -11.74
CA LEU A 86 -13.29 -4.62 -10.62
C LEU A 86 -13.84 -3.36 -9.96
N THR A 87 -15.07 -3.44 -9.46
CA THR A 87 -15.72 -2.34 -8.76
C THR A 87 -16.22 -2.77 -7.39
N HIS A 88 -16.20 -1.83 -6.45
CA HIS A 88 -16.79 -1.98 -5.14
C HIS A 88 -17.43 -0.66 -4.71
N ARG A 89 -18.57 -0.73 -4.02
CA ARG A 89 -19.21 0.45 -3.42
C ARG A 89 -19.13 0.35 -1.90
N ILE A 90 -18.48 1.34 -1.29
CA ILE A 90 -18.55 1.53 0.16
C ILE A 90 -19.86 2.24 0.45
N TRP A 91 -20.81 1.50 1.03
CA TRP A 91 -22.06 2.08 1.51
C TRP A 91 -21.86 2.81 2.83
N PRO A 92 -22.66 3.88 3.10
CA PRO A 92 -22.67 4.52 4.40
C PRO A 92 -22.89 3.48 5.51
N GLN A 93 -21.99 3.48 6.47
CA GLN A 93 -22.02 2.54 7.58
C GLN A 93 -21.59 3.20 8.88
N ARG A 94 -21.81 2.50 10.01
CA ARG A 94 -21.37 3.00 11.31
C ARG A 94 -19.87 3.29 11.29
N GLY A 95 -19.49 4.50 11.67
CA GLY A 95 -18.11 4.97 11.72
C GLY A 95 -17.56 5.49 10.37
N TYR A 96 -18.22 5.23 9.25
CA TYR A 96 -17.88 5.80 7.94
C TYR A 96 -19.19 6.10 7.15
N PRO A 97 -19.89 7.20 7.45
CA PRO A 97 -21.20 7.50 6.86
C PRO A 97 -21.11 8.15 5.47
N HIS A 98 -20.19 7.71 4.64
CA HIS A 98 -19.95 8.24 3.30
C HIS A 98 -20.15 7.16 2.24
N LEU A 99 -20.55 7.59 1.03
CA LEU A 99 -20.79 6.72 -0.12
C LEU A 99 -19.64 6.89 -1.13
N LEU A 100 -18.82 5.86 -1.33
CA LEU A 100 -17.75 5.87 -2.31
C LEU A 100 -17.92 4.76 -3.34
N ASP A 101 -17.74 5.07 -4.61
CA ASP A 101 -17.54 4.11 -5.69
C ASP A 101 -16.06 3.93 -5.96
N LEU A 102 -15.58 2.69 -5.87
CA LEU A 102 -14.20 2.33 -6.11
C LEU A 102 -14.10 1.49 -7.39
N THR A 103 -13.09 1.80 -8.21
CA THR A 103 -12.72 1.01 -9.39
C THR A 103 -11.26 0.64 -9.29
N ALA A 104 -10.97 -0.67 -9.31
CA ALA A 104 -9.63 -1.23 -9.42
C ALA A 104 -9.42 -1.76 -10.83
N HIS A 105 -8.46 -1.22 -11.55
CA HIS A 105 -8.11 -1.62 -12.90
C HIS A 105 -6.70 -2.20 -12.93
N TYR A 106 -6.56 -3.40 -13.49
CA TYR A 106 -5.30 -4.09 -13.69
C TYR A 106 -5.07 -4.28 -15.18
N ARG A 107 -3.89 -3.87 -15.66
CA ARG A 107 -3.50 -4.02 -17.06
C ARG A 107 -2.09 -4.57 -17.17
N LEU A 108 -1.95 -5.68 -17.89
CA LEU A 108 -0.65 -6.20 -18.32
C LEU A 108 -0.19 -5.47 -19.56
N GLY A 109 1.08 -5.08 -19.59
CA GLY A 109 1.72 -4.44 -20.72
C GLY A 109 3.14 -4.97 -20.93
N GLU A 110 3.83 -4.47 -21.94
CA GLU A 110 5.22 -4.86 -22.27
C GLU A 110 6.20 -4.59 -21.13
N HIS A 111 5.89 -3.63 -20.24
CA HIS A 111 6.76 -3.22 -19.14
C HIS A 111 6.33 -3.76 -17.79
N GLY A 112 5.29 -4.57 -17.71
CA GLY A 112 4.80 -5.15 -16.46
C GLY A 112 3.30 -4.97 -16.23
N LEU A 113 2.90 -4.97 -14.97
CA LEU A 113 1.51 -4.78 -14.53
C LEU A 113 1.29 -3.36 -14.06
N THR A 114 0.37 -2.64 -14.69
CA THR A 114 -0.16 -1.36 -14.18
C THR A 114 -1.43 -1.62 -13.38
N PHE A 115 -1.48 -1.05 -12.19
CA PHE A 115 -2.65 -1.01 -11.32
C PHE A 115 -3.11 0.43 -11.14
N THR A 116 -4.40 0.67 -11.29
CA THR A 116 -5.03 1.98 -11.04
C THR A 116 -6.21 1.80 -10.09
N LEU A 117 -6.28 2.65 -9.06
CA LEU A 117 -7.42 2.74 -8.16
C LEU A 117 -8.06 4.11 -8.30
N THR A 118 -9.31 4.13 -8.75
CA THR A 118 -10.13 5.33 -8.82
C THR A 118 -11.18 5.29 -7.72
N ALA A 119 -11.32 6.38 -6.97
CA ALA A 119 -12.37 6.59 -5.98
C ALA A 119 -13.22 7.78 -6.36
N VAL A 120 -14.54 7.61 -6.33
CA VAL A 120 -15.52 8.67 -6.58
C VAL A 120 -16.42 8.82 -5.37
N ASN A 121 -16.58 10.04 -4.88
CA ASN A 121 -17.58 10.33 -3.86
C ASN A 121 -18.98 10.40 -4.51
N ALA A 122 -19.75 9.33 -4.36
CA ALA A 122 -21.12 9.21 -4.88
C ALA A 122 -22.18 9.71 -3.89
N GLY A 123 -21.78 10.27 -2.74
CA GLY A 123 -22.66 10.84 -1.73
C GLY A 123 -22.86 12.34 -1.88
N ASP A 124 -23.68 12.91 -0.99
CA ASP A 124 -24.10 14.32 -1.01
C ASP A 124 -23.23 15.22 -0.11
N THR A 125 -22.29 14.65 0.62
CA THR A 125 -21.38 15.37 1.54
C THR A 125 -19.95 15.01 1.26
N ALA A 126 -19.01 15.88 1.64
CA ALA A 126 -17.59 15.60 1.55
C ALA A 126 -17.22 14.32 2.33
N ALA A 127 -16.25 13.55 1.81
CA ALA A 127 -15.80 12.29 2.38
C ALA A 127 -14.27 12.29 2.57
N PRO A 128 -13.76 11.93 3.77
CA PRO A 128 -12.32 11.72 3.96
C PRO A 128 -11.89 10.43 3.26
N TYR A 129 -10.77 10.47 2.56
CA TYR A 129 -10.30 9.35 1.75
C TYR A 129 -8.77 9.24 1.78
N GLY A 130 -8.29 8.05 1.73
CA GLY A 130 -6.95 7.66 1.39
C GLY A 130 -6.95 6.28 0.73
N GLY A 131 -6.01 6.05 -0.15
CA GLY A 131 -5.89 4.79 -0.89
C GLY A 131 -4.47 4.28 -0.98
N SER A 132 -4.33 2.96 -1.14
CA SER A 132 -3.07 2.28 -1.38
C SER A 132 -3.30 0.89 -2.00
N PHE A 133 -2.21 0.25 -2.34
CA PHE A 133 -2.15 -1.13 -2.81
C PHE A 133 -1.01 -1.85 -2.09
N HIS A 134 -1.23 -3.11 -1.65
CA HIS A 134 -0.36 -3.81 -0.69
C HIS A 134 0.36 -5.05 -1.27
N PRO A 135 1.11 -4.97 -2.36
CA PRO A 135 1.86 -6.11 -2.87
C PRO A 135 3.09 -6.41 -2.01
N TYR A 136 3.44 -7.68 -1.93
CA TYR A 136 4.68 -8.15 -1.35
C TYR A 136 5.64 -8.52 -2.47
N LEU A 137 6.63 -7.67 -2.73
CA LEU A 137 7.61 -7.87 -3.80
C LEU A 137 8.65 -8.95 -3.43
N VAL A 138 9.11 -9.70 -4.45
CA VAL A 138 10.18 -10.68 -4.33
C VAL A 138 11.22 -10.48 -5.44
N ALA A 139 12.51 -10.58 -5.09
CA ALA A 139 13.60 -10.39 -6.04
C ALA A 139 14.24 -11.71 -6.53
N GLY A 140 13.48 -12.79 -6.51
CA GLY A 140 13.94 -14.10 -6.94
C GLY A 140 14.19 -15.08 -5.80
N ALA A 141 15.09 -16.04 -6.02
CA ALA A 141 15.41 -17.06 -5.02
C ALA A 141 16.15 -16.46 -3.81
N GLY A 142 16.04 -17.14 -2.66
CA GLY A 142 16.63 -16.71 -1.40
C GLY A 142 15.62 -16.04 -0.47
N SER A 143 16.11 -15.23 0.43
CA SER A 143 15.35 -14.47 1.41
C SER A 143 15.62 -12.98 1.24
N VAL A 144 14.86 -12.15 1.98
CA VAL A 144 15.11 -10.70 2.03
C VAL A 144 16.56 -10.36 2.42
N ASP A 145 17.25 -11.23 3.19
CA ASP A 145 18.63 -11.04 3.57
C ASP A 145 19.62 -11.10 2.41
N ASP A 146 19.22 -11.71 1.30
CA ASP A 146 20.03 -11.83 0.09
C ASP A 146 19.79 -10.67 -0.89
N TRP A 147 18.84 -9.77 -0.59
CA TRP A 147 18.38 -8.76 -1.53
C TRP A 147 18.89 -7.37 -1.19
N THR A 148 18.85 -6.52 -2.20
CA THR A 148 19.22 -5.11 -2.13
C THR A 148 18.00 -4.27 -2.48
N LEU A 149 17.73 -3.21 -1.70
CA LEU A 149 16.66 -2.26 -1.94
C LEU A 149 17.21 -0.87 -2.25
N GLN A 150 16.56 -0.17 -3.17
CA GLN A 150 16.81 1.23 -3.46
C GLN A 150 15.50 1.97 -3.64
N VAL A 151 15.34 3.09 -2.93
CA VAL A 151 14.29 4.09 -3.11
C VAL A 151 14.76 5.43 -2.56
N THR A 152 14.51 6.50 -3.30
CA THR A 152 14.92 7.86 -2.93
C THR A 152 13.85 8.51 -2.06
N ALA A 153 13.96 8.37 -0.75
CA ALA A 153 13.16 9.06 0.26
C ALA A 153 14.10 9.75 1.25
N GLU A 154 13.81 10.99 1.64
CA GLU A 154 14.65 11.77 2.55
C GLU A 154 14.26 11.58 4.01
N ARG A 155 12.99 11.31 4.29
CA ARG A 155 12.46 11.15 5.65
C ARG A 155 11.59 9.91 5.78
N TYR A 156 11.51 9.41 7.01
CA TYR A 156 10.58 8.36 7.40
C TYR A 156 9.78 8.78 8.62
N LEU A 157 8.59 8.21 8.76
CA LEU A 157 7.71 8.46 9.88
C LEU A 157 8.02 7.43 10.98
N ARG A 158 8.73 7.87 12.03
CA ARG A 158 9.00 7.04 13.20
C ARG A 158 7.68 6.75 13.92
N VAL A 159 7.48 5.50 14.28
CA VAL A 159 6.29 5.04 15.02
C VAL A 159 6.67 4.58 16.42
N ASP A 160 5.71 4.60 17.35
CA ASP A 160 5.88 3.96 18.65
C ASP A 160 5.91 2.43 18.49
N PRO A 161 6.71 1.70 19.30
CA PRO A 161 6.90 0.27 19.12
C PRO A 161 5.68 -0.60 19.49
N ASP A 162 4.78 -0.09 20.33
CA ASP A 162 3.66 -0.87 20.85
C ASP A 162 2.45 -0.81 19.92
N ARG A 163 2.11 0.40 19.44
CA ARG A 163 0.92 0.65 18.65
C ARG A 163 1.22 0.89 17.17
N LEU A 164 2.48 1.13 16.80
CA LEU A 164 2.94 1.48 15.46
C LEU A 164 2.21 2.73 14.92
N LEU A 165 1.91 3.68 15.81
CA LEU A 165 1.32 4.97 15.46
C LEU A 165 2.41 6.05 15.29
N PRO A 166 2.16 7.07 14.44
CA PRO A 166 3.11 8.14 14.16
C PRO A 166 3.60 8.87 15.42
N VAL A 167 4.90 9.12 15.48
CA VAL A 167 5.54 9.92 16.54
C VAL A 167 6.17 11.17 15.97
N GLU A 168 7.04 11.03 14.96
CA GLU A 168 7.72 12.15 14.32
C GLU A 168 8.28 11.78 12.95
N LEU A 169 8.50 12.79 12.11
CA LEU A 169 9.28 12.65 10.89
C LEU A 169 10.76 12.79 11.21
N ALA A 170 11.57 11.81 10.79
CA ALA A 170 13.00 11.77 11.01
C ALA A 170 13.77 11.56 9.69
N PRO A 171 15.01 12.09 9.55
CA PRO A 171 15.84 11.83 8.40
C PRO A 171 16.24 10.35 8.30
N VAL A 172 16.18 9.76 7.10
CA VAL A 172 16.54 8.35 6.87
C VAL A 172 18.01 8.05 7.23
N ALA A 173 18.90 9.00 7.03
CA ALA A 173 20.34 8.86 7.30
C ALA A 173 20.69 8.60 8.78
N GLN A 174 19.77 8.87 9.71
CA GLN A 174 20.01 8.72 11.15
C GLN A 174 19.50 7.41 11.73
N ALA A 175 18.74 6.61 10.96
CA ALA A 175 17.97 5.50 11.48
C ALA A 175 18.32 4.11 10.89
N GLY A 176 19.31 4.00 10.01
CA GLY A 176 19.63 2.76 9.32
C GLY A 176 18.63 2.40 8.21
N TYR A 177 17.80 3.36 7.79
CA TYR A 177 16.81 3.23 6.73
C TYR A 177 17.14 4.06 5.49
N ASP A 178 18.43 4.36 5.28
CA ASP A 178 18.87 5.11 4.10
C ASP A 178 18.98 4.18 2.89
N PHE A 179 17.91 4.12 2.12
CA PHE A 179 17.82 3.33 0.89
C PHE A 179 18.01 4.17 -0.38
N ARG A 180 18.49 5.40 -0.28
CA ARG A 180 18.75 6.28 -1.45
C ARG A 180 19.82 5.72 -2.39
N ALA A 181 20.77 4.95 -1.87
CA ALA A 181 21.65 4.10 -2.64
C ALA A 181 21.24 2.62 -2.49
N PRO A 182 21.62 1.73 -3.42
CA PRO A 182 21.40 0.29 -3.27
C PRO A 182 21.95 -0.24 -1.94
N THR A 183 21.06 -0.69 -1.05
CA THR A 183 21.37 -1.07 0.33
C THR A 183 20.94 -2.50 0.60
N SER A 184 21.86 -3.31 1.17
CA SER A 184 21.55 -4.69 1.57
C SER A 184 20.47 -4.71 2.66
N LEU A 185 19.51 -5.62 2.51
CA LEU A 185 18.46 -5.85 3.50
C LEU A 185 18.82 -6.89 4.57
N ALA A 186 20.07 -7.42 4.55
CA ALA A 186 20.52 -8.39 5.54
C ALA A 186 20.41 -7.83 6.96
N GLY A 187 19.58 -8.48 7.80
CA GLY A 187 19.33 -8.07 9.18
C GLY A 187 18.47 -6.80 9.34
N VAL A 188 18.05 -6.15 8.25
CA VAL A 188 17.18 -4.97 8.33
C VAL A 188 15.78 -5.39 8.75
N THR A 189 15.22 -4.69 9.73
CA THR A 189 13.81 -4.75 10.10
C THR A 189 13.19 -3.37 9.84
N VAL A 190 12.09 -3.32 9.09
CA VAL A 190 11.39 -2.09 8.77
C VAL A 190 9.88 -2.32 8.78
N ASP A 191 9.14 -1.40 9.38
CA ASP A 191 7.69 -1.24 9.30
C ASP A 191 7.39 0.26 9.50
N HIS A 192 7.72 1.06 8.47
CA HIS A 192 7.64 2.52 8.52
C HIS A 192 7.14 3.10 7.20
N ALA A 193 6.47 4.24 7.28
CA ALA A 193 6.14 5.08 6.14
C ALA A 193 7.30 6.04 5.83
N PHE A 194 7.63 6.18 4.57
CA PHE A 194 8.65 7.08 4.02
C PHE A 194 8.00 8.19 3.22
N THR A 195 8.63 9.34 3.15
CA THR A 195 8.16 10.51 2.38
C THR A 195 9.32 11.37 1.89
N ASP A 196 9.00 12.51 1.27
CA ASP A 196 9.96 13.33 0.53
C ASP A 196 10.67 12.49 -0.54
N LEU A 197 9.83 11.80 -1.30
CA LEU A 197 10.26 10.94 -2.40
C LEU A 197 10.78 11.80 -3.55
N ASP A 198 11.87 11.36 -4.17
CA ASP A 198 12.35 11.97 -5.40
C ASP A 198 11.53 11.43 -6.59
N PHE A 199 10.89 12.34 -7.29
CA PHE A 199 10.12 12.05 -8.50
C PHE A 199 10.91 12.54 -9.71
N ASP A 200 11.11 11.67 -10.67
CA ASP A 200 11.79 11.99 -11.92
C ASP A 200 11.04 13.04 -12.78
N ASP A 201 11.62 13.39 -13.91
CA ASP A 201 11.04 14.38 -14.85
C ASP A 201 9.66 13.95 -15.41
N ALA A 202 9.37 12.64 -15.42
CA ALA A 202 8.06 12.09 -15.78
C ALA A 202 7.06 12.11 -14.62
N GLY A 203 7.49 12.52 -13.41
CA GLY A 203 6.68 12.57 -12.21
C GLY A 203 6.51 11.22 -11.53
N ALA A 204 7.43 10.27 -11.75
CA ALA A 204 7.41 8.95 -11.14
C ALA A 204 8.48 8.78 -10.06
N ALA A 205 8.10 8.23 -8.91
CA ALA A 205 9.02 7.66 -7.94
C ALA A 205 9.18 6.17 -8.23
N THR A 206 10.39 5.62 -7.99
CA THR A 206 10.67 4.22 -8.28
C THR A 206 11.44 3.57 -7.15
N LEU A 207 10.93 2.42 -6.70
CA LEU A 207 11.65 1.47 -5.83
C LEU A 207 12.19 0.32 -6.67
N ARG A 208 13.44 -0.10 -6.38
CA ARG A 208 14.07 -1.29 -6.97
C ARG A 208 14.42 -2.28 -5.88
N LEU A 209 14.03 -3.53 -6.07
CA LEU A 209 14.39 -4.66 -5.22
C LEU A 209 15.13 -5.68 -6.07
N LEU A 210 16.42 -5.90 -5.77
CA LEU A 210 17.34 -6.70 -6.57
C LEU A 210 17.83 -7.93 -5.79
N GLY A 211 17.83 -9.06 -6.44
CA GLY A 211 18.48 -10.27 -5.94
C GLY A 211 20.00 -10.30 -6.24
N PRO A 212 20.71 -11.35 -5.76
CA PRO A 212 22.16 -11.45 -5.88
C PRO A 212 22.68 -11.46 -7.33
N ASN A 213 21.85 -11.85 -8.27
CA ASN A 213 22.21 -11.92 -9.70
C ASN A 213 21.91 -10.62 -10.46
N GLY A 214 21.56 -9.53 -9.76
CA GLY A 214 21.20 -8.26 -10.34
C GLY A 214 19.79 -8.19 -10.94
N ARG A 215 19.06 -9.31 -10.99
CA ARG A 215 17.66 -9.36 -11.41
C ARG A 215 16.74 -9.07 -10.24
N GLY A 216 15.54 -8.60 -10.54
CA GLY A 216 14.61 -8.27 -9.47
C GLY A 216 13.28 -7.75 -9.96
N VAL A 217 12.73 -6.83 -9.20
CA VAL A 217 11.45 -6.18 -9.44
C VAL A 217 11.56 -4.69 -9.15
N ALA A 218 10.95 -3.85 -9.98
CA ALA A 218 10.74 -2.45 -9.70
C ALA A 218 9.25 -2.18 -9.47
N MET A 219 8.97 -1.18 -8.66
CA MET A 219 7.66 -0.55 -8.57
C MET A 219 7.82 0.94 -8.78
N SER A 220 7.02 1.49 -9.70
CA SER A 220 6.97 2.93 -9.95
C SER A 220 5.56 3.44 -9.71
N TRP A 221 5.41 4.66 -9.20
CA TRP A 221 4.12 5.30 -8.94
C TRP A 221 4.23 6.81 -9.13
N ASP A 222 3.09 7.47 -9.33
CA ASP A 222 3.01 8.91 -9.55
C ASP A 222 2.89 9.72 -8.24
N ARG A 223 2.83 11.05 -8.38
CA ARG A 223 2.76 12.00 -7.26
C ARG A 223 1.47 11.92 -6.45
N SER A 224 0.47 11.13 -6.87
CA SER A 224 -0.73 10.88 -6.08
C SER A 224 -0.44 10.12 -4.78
N CYS A 225 0.71 9.43 -4.73
CA CYS A 225 1.19 8.71 -3.55
C CYS A 225 2.51 9.32 -3.04
N PRO A 226 2.45 10.40 -2.24
CA PRO A 226 3.65 11.04 -1.67
C PRO A 226 4.28 10.25 -0.52
N TRP A 227 3.66 9.16 -0.12
CA TRP A 227 4.10 8.26 0.96
C TRP A 227 4.34 6.86 0.44
N LEU A 228 5.29 6.18 1.07
CA LEU A 228 5.62 4.78 0.81
C LEU A 228 5.74 4.02 2.12
N GLN A 229 4.85 3.05 2.39
CA GLN A 229 5.08 2.10 3.48
C GLN A 229 5.99 0.98 3.00
N LEU A 230 7.00 0.67 3.81
CA LEU A 230 7.81 -0.53 3.68
C LEU A 230 7.63 -1.40 4.91
N CYS A 231 7.37 -2.69 4.70
CA CYS A 231 7.32 -3.67 5.78
C CYS A 231 8.02 -4.96 5.37
N ILE A 232 8.98 -5.40 6.18
CA ILE A 232 9.60 -6.73 6.07
C ILE A 232 8.97 -7.61 7.15
N PRO A 233 8.17 -8.64 6.79
CA PRO A 233 7.63 -9.58 7.75
C PRO A 233 8.74 -10.24 8.56
N ASN A 234 8.54 -10.33 9.87
CA ASN A 234 9.50 -10.87 10.82
C ASN A 234 9.00 -12.17 11.47
N GLU A 235 9.64 -12.58 12.56
CA GLU A 235 9.35 -13.81 13.30
C GLU A 235 7.92 -13.90 13.87
N HIS A 236 7.22 -12.78 14.07
CA HIS A 236 5.81 -12.78 14.45
C HIS A 236 4.92 -13.34 13.35
N ASN A 237 5.50 -13.53 12.16
CA ASN A 237 4.85 -14.13 11.01
C ASN A 237 5.73 -15.21 10.37
N PRO A 238 5.76 -16.42 10.93
CA PRO A 238 6.68 -17.47 10.47
C PRO A 238 6.44 -17.89 9.01
N THR A 239 5.24 -17.73 8.49
CA THR A 239 4.92 -18.08 7.09
C THR A 239 5.61 -17.16 6.10
N MET A 240 5.67 -15.86 6.41
CA MET A 240 6.21 -14.81 5.53
C MET A 240 7.54 -14.24 6.02
N ASN A 241 8.03 -14.71 7.17
CA ASN A 241 9.26 -14.21 7.78
C ASN A 241 10.39 -14.10 6.75
N ARG A 242 10.80 -12.87 6.46
CA ARG A 242 11.88 -12.49 5.54
C ARG A 242 11.78 -13.11 4.13
N LYS A 243 10.56 -13.35 3.62
CA LYS A 243 10.31 -13.93 2.29
C LYS A 243 9.94 -12.93 1.22
N ALA A 244 9.54 -11.73 1.62
CA ALA A 244 9.12 -10.67 0.71
C ALA A 244 9.20 -9.31 1.42
N VAL A 245 9.10 -8.24 0.64
CA VAL A 245 8.98 -6.87 1.13
C VAL A 245 7.63 -6.32 0.73
N ALA A 246 6.79 -5.94 1.69
CA ALA A 246 5.60 -5.13 1.39
C ALA A 246 6.03 -3.74 0.95
N VAL A 247 5.51 -3.31 -0.19
CA VAL A 247 5.82 -2.02 -0.81
C VAL A 247 4.49 -1.36 -1.16
N GLU A 248 4.11 -0.35 -0.38
CA GLU A 248 2.77 0.22 -0.42
C GLU A 248 2.86 1.73 -0.68
N PRO A 249 2.80 2.19 -1.94
CA PRO A 249 2.58 3.60 -2.23
C PRO A 249 1.22 4.04 -1.67
N MET A 250 1.22 5.09 -0.84
CA MET A 250 0.05 5.58 -0.12
C MET A 250 -0.24 7.04 -0.45
N THR A 251 -1.51 7.37 -0.56
CA THR A 251 -1.95 8.77 -0.79
C THR A 251 -1.80 9.64 0.45
N CYS A 252 -1.77 9.04 1.63
CA CYS A 252 -1.62 9.73 2.91
C CYS A 252 -0.93 8.81 3.94
N PRO A 253 -0.30 9.37 4.99
CA PRO A 253 0.41 8.58 6.00
C PRO A 253 -0.53 7.83 6.94
N PRO A 254 0.01 6.93 7.81
CA PRO A 254 -0.72 6.39 8.93
C PRO A 254 -1.38 7.48 9.77
N ASP A 255 -2.59 7.20 10.25
CA ASP A 255 -3.41 8.07 11.10
C ASP A 255 -3.79 9.43 10.48
N ALA A 256 -3.82 9.51 9.15
CA ALA A 256 -4.13 10.73 8.40
C ALA A 256 -5.54 11.28 8.71
N PHE A 257 -6.50 10.44 9.04
CA PHE A 257 -7.85 10.88 9.43
C PHE A 257 -7.85 11.70 10.73
N ASN A 258 -6.82 11.54 11.57
CA ASN A 258 -6.61 12.32 12.79
C ASN A 258 -5.63 13.48 12.59
N SER A 259 -4.52 13.25 11.90
CA SER A 259 -3.49 14.27 11.69
C SER A 259 -3.86 15.31 10.63
N GLY A 260 -4.72 14.95 9.67
CA GLY A 260 -5.05 15.77 8.50
C GLY A 260 -3.92 15.85 7.46
N VAL A 261 -2.76 15.22 7.72
CA VAL A 261 -1.61 15.28 6.80
C VAL A 261 -1.96 14.53 5.51
N ASP A 262 -1.85 15.22 4.38
CA ASP A 262 -2.16 14.70 3.03
C ASP A 262 -3.51 13.96 2.92
N LEU A 263 -4.41 14.21 3.86
CA LEU A 263 -5.75 13.64 3.83
C LEU A 263 -6.55 14.20 2.65
N ILE A 264 -6.99 13.29 1.77
CA ILE A 264 -7.86 13.68 0.67
C ILE A 264 -9.28 13.87 1.20
N VAL A 265 -9.90 15.01 0.85
CA VAL A 265 -11.30 15.27 1.12
C VAL A 265 -12.02 15.37 -0.22
N LEU A 266 -12.76 14.32 -0.57
CA LEU A 266 -13.52 14.26 -1.81
C LEU A 266 -14.84 15.02 -1.65
N PRO A 267 -15.07 16.12 -2.39
CA PRO A 267 -16.38 16.77 -2.42
C PRO A 267 -17.40 15.84 -3.11
N PRO A 268 -18.71 16.11 -3.01
CA PRO A 268 -19.73 15.39 -3.79
C PRO A 268 -19.38 15.35 -5.28
N GLY A 269 -19.36 14.17 -5.87
CA GLY A 269 -18.91 13.93 -7.25
C GLY A 269 -17.39 14.04 -7.48
N GLY A 270 -16.62 14.37 -6.43
CA GLY A 270 -15.16 14.44 -6.50
C GLY A 270 -14.54 13.09 -6.74
N THR A 271 -13.41 13.07 -7.48
CA THR A 271 -12.69 11.89 -7.88
C THR A 271 -11.22 11.99 -7.48
N HIS A 272 -10.64 10.87 -7.08
CA HIS A 272 -9.20 10.71 -6.91
C HIS A 272 -8.74 9.43 -7.61
N GLU A 273 -7.56 9.48 -8.20
CA GLU A 273 -6.91 8.33 -8.84
C GLU A 273 -5.48 8.20 -8.36
N LEU A 274 -5.04 6.98 -8.12
CA LEU A 274 -3.64 6.60 -7.96
C LEU A 274 -3.28 5.53 -8.97
N SER A 275 -2.03 5.56 -9.45
CA SER A 275 -1.52 4.57 -10.39
C SER A 275 -0.12 4.13 -10.03
N LEU A 276 0.15 2.84 -10.20
CA LEU A 276 1.47 2.25 -10.01
C LEU A 276 1.72 1.14 -11.05
N THR A 277 3.00 0.85 -11.29
CA THR A 277 3.42 -0.21 -12.21
C THR A 277 4.46 -1.11 -11.53
N ILE A 278 4.24 -2.44 -11.59
CA ILE A 278 5.20 -3.45 -11.15
C ILE A 278 5.87 -4.02 -12.39
N SER A 279 7.19 -3.86 -12.48
CA SER A 279 8.00 -4.23 -13.65
C SER A 279 9.10 -5.23 -13.28
N PRO A 280 9.44 -6.19 -14.16
CA PRO A 280 10.65 -6.99 -13.98
C PRO A 280 11.91 -6.13 -14.14
N LEU A 281 12.97 -6.51 -13.43
CA LEU A 281 14.35 -6.06 -13.65
C LEU A 281 15.16 -7.29 -14.07
N ASP A 282 15.75 -7.24 -15.27
CA ASP A 282 16.52 -8.33 -15.90
C ASP A 282 18.02 -8.02 -15.94
#